data_3de37fe3cf97cae66525403e96ce4d70
#
_entry.id   3de37fe3cf97cae66525403e96ce4d70
#
_cell.length_a   1.000
_cell.length_b   1.000
_cell.length_c   1.000
_cell.angle_alpha   90.00
_cell.angle_beta   90.00
_cell.angle_gamma   90.00
#
_symmetry.space_group_name_H-M   'P 1'
#
loop_
_entity.id
_entity.type
_entity.pdbx_description
1 polymer ?
#
loop_
_entity_poly.entity_id
_entity_poly.type
_entity_poly.pdbx_seq_one_letter_code
_entity_poly.pdbx_strand_id
1 'polypeptide(L)'
;MTSTRKPVMAITLGDPAGIGPETVIQAIASPVIYEVCNPFVIGHLDSLEAAAKALGVPMPKVNIISEPEEAVFELGTIDLMPTHVCDDAVIEYGKIQKEAALRAYSYLERSIELGMAGKIDAVSTTPINKAALAAAEVPYIGHTEIYQALTGSPYALTMFNVHKLRVFFVSRHVSLREACGLANRERILEYLKNIHTEFTKLGFTNPSIGVAALNPHVGENGMFGTEEIEHIRPAVEDAQALGINAIGPESADAIFAFNLDGHHDCILSMYHDQGHIACKTLDFQNAVTLTLGLPFIRASVDHGTAFDIAGKGIAQGASLIESTRVAAEFAQRKIDHEASAAQA
;
A
#
# COMPACT_ATOMS: atom_id res chain seq x y z
N MET A 1 18.18 16.24 13.99
CA MET A 1 19.11 15.73 12.95
C MET A 1 18.38 14.60 12.26
N THR A 2 18.16 14.67 10.97
CA THR A 2 17.54 13.61 10.19
C THR A 2 18.42 12.37 10.23
N SER A 3 17.84 11.19 10.33
CA SER A 3 18.58 9.92 10.23
C SER A 3 19.39 9.91 8.94
N THR A 4 20.61 9.44 9.01
CA THR A 4 21.52 9.37 7.86
C THR A 4 21.32 8.09 7.03
N ARG A 5 20.48 7.14 7.49
CA ARG A 5 20.27 5.88 6.79
C ARG A 5 18.99 5.91 5.94
N LYS A 6 19.10 5.44 4.71
CA LYS A 6 17.94 5.20 3.87
C LYS A 6 17.16 3.96 4.34
N PRO A 7 15.84 3.92 4.16
CA PRO A 7 15.06 2.72 4.42
C PRO A 7 15.50 1.54 3.55
N VAL A 8 15.55 0.34 4.12
CA VAL A 8 15.74 -0.92 3.38
C VAL A 8 14.38 -1.38 2.88
N MET A 9 14.26 -1.58 1.56
CA MET A 9 12.99 -1.80 0.88
C MET A 9 12.98 -3.14 0.13
N ALA A 10 12.08 -4.04 0.50
CA ALA A 10 11.80 -5.23 -0.32
C ALA A 10 10.79 -4.89 -1.44
N ILE A 11 11.04 -5.37 -2.64
CA ILE A 11 10.10 -5.31 -3.77
C ILE A 11 9.76 -6.75 -4.15
N THR A 12 8.49 -7.15 -4.05
CA THR A 12 8.07 -8.51 -4.42
C THR A 12 7.65 -8.59 -5.88
N LEU A 13 8.02 -9.67 -6.60
CA LEU A 13 7.67 -9.84 -8.02
C LEU A 13 6.17 -10.05 -8.27
N GLY A 14 5.38 -10.40 -7.22
CA GLY A 14 3.97 -10.75 -7.37
C GLY A 14 3.75 -12.01 -8.21
N ASP A 15 2.60 -12.09 -8.89
CA ASP A 15 2.30 -13.24 -9.75
C ASP A 15 3.18 -13.20 -11.01
N PRO A 16 4.11 -14.15 -11.19
CA PRO A 16 5.02 -14.15 -12.34
C PRO A 16 4.35 -14.43 -13.69
N ALA A 17 3.08 -14.89 -13.69
CA ALA A 17 2.27 -15.00 -14.91
C ALA A 17 1.64 -13.65 -15.33
N GLY A 18 1.77 -12.59 -14.51
CA GLY A 18 1.31 -11.25 -14.76
C GLY A 18 2.41 -10.27 -15.15
N ILE A 19 2.10 -8.97 -15.06
CA ILE A 19 3.03 -7.88 -15.43
C ILE A 19 4.03 -7.52 -14.31
N GLY A 20 3.93 -8.12 -13.12
CA GLY A 20 4.79 -7.80 -11.98
C GLY A 20 6.28 -7.80 -12.34
N PRO A 21 6.84 -8.88 -12.92
CA PRO A 21 8.25 -8.93 -13.29
C PRO A 21 8.67 -7.83 -14.28
N GLU A 22 7.83 -7.50 -15.28
CA GLU A 22 8.10 -6.42 -16.24
C GLU A 22 8.16 -5.04 -15.54
N THR A 23 7.25 -4.78 -14.62
CA THR A 23 7.23 -3.51 -13.87
C THR A 23 8.41 -3.40 -12.90
N VAL A 24 8.88 -4.53 -12.33
CA VAL A 24 10.06 -4.56 -11.46
C VAL A 24 11.34 -4.25 -12.24
N ILE A 25 11.56 -4.84 -13.43
CA ILE A 25 12.72 -4.51 -14.29
C ILE A 25 12.78 -3.00 -14.56
N GLN A 26 11.63 -2.37 -14.87
CA GLN A 26 11.57 -0.93 -15.14
C GLN A 26 11.79 -0.09 -13.87
N ALA A 27 11.24 -0.52 -12.73
CA ALA A 27 11.39 0.21 -11.47
C ALA A 27 12.84 0.19 -10.99
N ILE A 28 13.51 -0.96 -11.03
CA ILE A 28 14.93 -1.09 -10.63
C ILE A 28 15.87 -0.33 -11.59
N ALA A 29 15.46 -0.10 -12.83
CA ALA A 29 16.21 0.76 -13.76
C ALA A 29 16.05 2.27 -13.48
N SER A 30 15.12 2.66 -12.59
CA SER A 30 14.87 4.06 -12.25
C SER A 30 15.81 4.56 -11.14
N PRO A 31 16.55 5.67 -11.36
CA PRO A 31 17.38 6.24 -10.29
C PRO A 31 16.56 6.74 -9.09
N VAL A 32 15.29 7.10 -9.31
CA VAL A 32 14.39 7.69 -8.29
C VAL A 32 14.30 6.81 -7.03
N ILE A 33 14.18 5.47 -7.20
CA ILE A 33 14.04 4.60 -6.04
C ILE A 33 15.35 4.49 -5.24
N TYR A 34 16.51 4.55 -5.89
CA TYR A 34 17.81 4.54 -5.21
C TYR A 34 18.14 5.86 -4.51
N GLU A 35 17.49 6.96 -4.89
CA GLU A 35 17.61 8.23 -4.18
C GLU A 35 16.92 8.18 -2.81
N VAL A 36 15.81 7.44 -2.68
CA VAL A 36 14.93 7.44 -1.51
C VAL A 36 15.05 6.20 -0.62
N CYS A 37 15.50 5.06 -1.15
CA CYS A 37 15.64 3.81 -0.39
C CYS A 37 16.81 2.95 -0.86
N ASN A 38 17.05 1.86 -0.15
CA ASN A 38 17.95 0.77 -0.48
C ASN A 38 17.10 -0.43 -0.93
N PRO A 39 16.79 -0.57 -2.24
CA PRO A 39 15.86 -1.57 -2.73
C PRO A 39 16.54 -2.90 -3.02
N PHE A 40 15.83 -4.02 -2.75
CA PHE A 40 16.15 -5.34 -3.25
C PHE A 40 14.87 -6.07 -3.67
N VAL A 41 15.00 -7.11 -4.48
CA VAL A 41 13.88 -7.84 -5.07
C VAL A 41 13.75 -9.22 -4.42
N ILE A 42 12.53 -9.62 -4.06
CA ILE A 42 12.20 -10.98 -3.67
C ILE A 42 11.48 -11.64 -4.83
N GLY A 43 12.06 -12.72 -5.38
CA GLY A 43 11.51 -13.32 -6.58
C GLY A 43 12.35 -14.45 -7.17
N HIS A 44 12.08 -14.80 -8.44
CA HIS A 44 12.79 -15.80 -9.19
C HIS A 44 13.53 -15.19 -10.37
N LEU A 45 14.75 -15.66 -10.64
CA LEU A 45 15.61 -15.17 -11.72
C LEU A 45 14.99 -15.41 -13.10
N ASP A 46 14.44 -16.60 -13.34
CA ASP A 46 13.78 -16.97 -14.60
C ASP A 46 12.65 -16.02 -14.98
N SER A 47 11.89 -15.54 -13.99
CA SER A 47 10.79 -14.58 -14.18
C SER A 47 11.31 -13.19 -14.59
N LEU A 48 12.44 -12.75 -14.02
CA LEU A 48 13.09 -11.50 -14.41
C LEU A 48 13.74 -11.60 -15.81
N GLU A 49 14.38 -12.73 -16.13
CA GLU A 49 14.95 -12.99 -17.46
C GLU A 49 13.87 -12.98 -18.55
N ALA A 50 12.74 -13.66 -18.27
CA ALA A 50 11.58 -13.65 -19.17
C ALA A 50 11.01 -12.24 -19.36
N ALA A 51 10.93 -11.45 -18.29
CA ALA A 51 10.44 -10.07 -18.33
C ALA A 51 11.39 -9.14 -19.12
N ALA A 52 12.70 -9.21 -18.90
CA ALA A 52 13.68 -8.43 -19.65
C ALA A 52 13.61 -8.76 -21.16
N LYS A 53 13.45 -10.06 -21.50
CA LYS A 53 13.25 -10.50 -22.88
C LYS A 53 11.96 -9.94 -23.48
N ALA A 54 10.86 -9.96 -22.76
CA ALA A 54 9.57 -9.42 -23.21
C ALA A 54 9.65 -7.92 -23.46
N LEU A 55 10.33 -7.17 -22.58
CA LEU A 55 10.58 -5.73 -22.71
C LEU A 55 11.59 -5.39 -23.83
N GLY A 56 12.34 -6.38 -24.35
CA GLY A 56 13.39 -6.14 -25.34
C GLY A 56 14.59 -5.36 -24.78
N VAL A 57 14.84 -5.45 -23.47
CA VAL A 57 15.97 -4.79 -22.81
C VAL A 57 17.01 -5.80 -22.36
N PRO A 58 18.31 -5.43 -22.26
CA PRO A 58 19.31 -6.31 -21.68
C PRO A 58 18.98 -6.59 -20.20
N MET A 59 19.20 -7.85 -19.78
CA MET A 59 19.06 -8.21 -18.37
C MET A 59 20.09 -7.44 -17.54
N PRO A 60 19.68 -6.70 -16.49
CA PRO A 60 20.62 -6.08 -15.57
C PRO A 60 21.54 -7.11 -14.90
N LYS A 61 22.66 -6.65 -14.35
CA LYS A 61 23.49 -7.49 -13.48
C LYS A 61 22.66 -7.99 -12.30
N VAL A 62 22.81 -9.26 -11.92
CA VAL A 62 22.12 -9.83 -10.77
C VAL A 62 23.13 -10.20 -9.70
N ASN A 63 22.86 -9.75 -8.48
CA ASN A 63 23.54 -10.17 -7.26
C ASN A 63 22.54 -11.02 -6.45
N ILE A 64 22.82 -12.31 -6.32
CA ILE A 64 21.97 -13.22 -5.54
C ILE A 64 22.33 -13.04 -4.06
N ILE A 65 21.32 -12.76 -3.24
CA ILE A 65 21.47 -12.53 -1.81
C ILE A 65 20.57 -13.48 -1.01
N SER A 66 21.01 -13.82 0.20
CA SER A 66 20.22 -14.57 1.19
C SER A 66 19.65 -13.65 2.26
N GLU A 67 20.36 -12.54 2.53
CA GLU A 67 20.03 -11.56 3.54
C GLU A 67 20.18 -10.14 2.97
N PRO A 68 19.37 -9.15 3.43
CA PRO A 68 19.43 -7.77 2.93
C PRO A 68 20.80 -7.09 3.07
N GLU A 69 21.59 -7.51 4.06
CA GLU A 69 22.93 -6.97 4.33
C GLU A 69 23.97 -7.34 3.26
N GLU A 70 23.67 -8.33 2.42
CA GLU A 70 24.52 -8.76 1.29
C GLU A 70 24.26 -7.93 0.01
N ALA A 71 23.22 -7.10 0.03
CA ALA A 71 22.85 -6.27 -1.10
C ALA A 71 23.83 -5.12 -1.33
N VAL A 72 24.09 -4.81 -2.60
CA VAL A 72 24.98 -3.70 -2.98
C VAL A 72 24.25 -2.38 -3.18
N PHE A 73 22.91 -2.42 -3.43
CA PHE A 73 22.05 -1.27 -3.64
C PHE A 73 22.53 -0.30 -4.74
N GLU A 74 23.06 -0.86 -5.83
CA GLU A 74 23.60 -0.07 -6.94
C GLU A 74 22.65 -0.04 -8.13
N LEU A 75 22.43 1.14 -8.72
CA LEU A 75 21.66 1.29 -9.95
C LEU A 75 22.27 0.45 -11.07
N GLY A 76 21.44 -0.33 -11.76
CA GLY A 76 21.89 -1.27 -12.81
C GLY A 76 22.22 -2.67 -12.28
N THR A 77 22.17 -2.89 -10.99
CA THR A 77 22.28 -4.22 -10.36
C THR A 77 20.96 -4.57 -9.65
N ILE A 78 20.45 -5.77 -9.88
CA ILE A 78 19.31 -6.31 -9.13
C ILE A 78 19.87 -7.17 -8.00
N ASP A 79 19.72 -6.72 -6.76
CA ASP A 79 19.91 -7.57 -5.59
C ASP A 79 18.68 -8.48 -5.49
N LEU A 80 18.83 -9.76 -5.81
CA LEU A 80 17.75 -10.73 -5.89
C LEU A 80 17.82 -11.73 -4.74
N MET A 81 16.75 -11.81 -3.97
CA MET A 81 16.54 -12.83 -2.92
C MET A 81 15.57 -13.90 -3.45
N PRO A 82 16.02 -15.08 -3.85
CA PRO A 82 15.14 -16.15 -4.30
C PRO A 82 14.45 -16.85 -3.12
N THR A 83 13.26 -17.42 -3.37
CA THR A 83 12.51 -18.19 -2.36
C THR A 83 12.56 -19.71 -2.59
N HIS A 84 13.04 -20.16 -3.74
CA HIS A 84 13.19 -21.58 -4.11
C HIS A 84 11.87 -22.40 -4.06
N VAL A 85 10.75 -21.74 -4.28
CA VAL A 85 9.43 -22.39 -4.33
C VAL A 85 9.06 -22.62 -5.79
N CYS A 86 8.81 -23.86 -6.18
CA CYS A 86 8.49 -24.27 -7.56
C CYS A 86 9.55 -23.84 -8.58
N ASP A 87 10.84 -23.97 -8.25
CA ASP A 87 11.97 -23.55 -9.12
C ASP A 87 11.92 -24.19 -10.53
N ASP A 88 11.49 -25.46 -10.62
CA ASP A 88 11.39 -26.18 -11.90
C ASP A 88 10.11 -25.89 -12.69
N ALA A 89 9.21 -25.03 -12.19
CA ALA A 89 7.96 -24.77 -12.85
C ALA A 89 8.11 -23.83 -14.05
N VAL A 90 7.49 -24.21 -15.16
CA VAL A 90 7.39 -23.34 -16.35
C VAL A 90 6.18 -22.44 -16.19
N ILE A 91 6.43 -21.13 -16.03
CA ILE A 91 5.35 -20.12 -15.90
C ILE A 91 4.99 -19.57 -17.26
N GLU A 92 3.70 -19.66 -17.60
CA GLU A 92 3.14 -19.12 -18.83
C GLU A 92 2.39 -17.81 -18.55
N TYR A 93 2.72 -16.75 -19.28
CA TYR A 93 2.06 -15.46 -19.15
C TYR A 93 0.55 -15.53 -19.40
N GLY A 94 -0.22 -14.76 -18.63
CA GLY A 94 -1.66 -14.59 -18.81
C GLY A 94 -2.49 -15.81 -18.43
N LYS A 95 -1.92 -16.80 -17.74
CA LYS A 95 -2.64 -18.00 -17.31
C LYS A 95 -2.71 -18.11 -15.80
N ILE A 96 -3.84 -18.60 -15.31
CA ILE A 96 -4.00 -18.98 -13.91
C ILE A 96 -3.22 -20.29 -13.68
N GLN A 97 -2.20 -20.24 -12.81
CA GLN A 97 -1.35 -21.38 -12.50
C GLN A 97 -1.10 -21.45 -10.99
N LYS A 98 -1.18 -22.65 -10.46
CA LYS A 98 -0.92 -22.92 -9.05
C LYS A 98 0.52 -22.57 -8.65
N GLU A 99 1.47 -22.96 -9.48
CA GLU A 99 2.91 -22.73 -9.25
C GLU A 99 3.25 -21.24 -9.23
N ALA A 100 2.65 -20.45 -10.12
CA ALA A 100 2.80 -18.99 -10.14
C ALA A 100 2.27 -18.35 -8.85
N ALA A 101 1.11 -18.81 -8.37
CA ALA A 101 0.53 -18.33 -7.13
C ALA A 101 1.36 -18.75 -5.90
N LEU A 102 1.90 -19.96 -5.86
CA LEU A 102 2.78 -20.41 -4.78
C LEU A 102 4.09 -19.62 -4.74
N ARG A 103 4.70 -19.32 -5.89
CA ARG A 103 5.83 -18.39 -5.98
C ARG A 103 5.46 -17.02 -5.42
N ALA A 104 4.36 -16.42 -5.90
CA ALA A 104 3.90 -15.12 -5.43
C ALA A 104 3.64 -15.10 -3.92
N TYR A 105 3.01 -16.14 -3.38
CA TYR A 105 2.76 -16.26 -1.95
C TYR A 105 4.07 -16.36 -1.14
N SER A 106 5.05 -17.15 -1.61
CA SER A 106 6.34 -17.28 -0.94
C SER A 106 7.13 -15.97 -0.87
N TYR A 107 6.99 -15.09 -1.88
CA TYR A 107 7.61 -13.75 -1.84
C TYR A 107 7.02 -12.90 -0.73
N LEU A 108 5.70 -13.00 -0.52
CA LEU A 108 5.02 -12.28 0.55
C LEU A 108 5.43 -12.83 1.92
N GLU A 109 5.44 -14.16 2.10
CA GLU A 109 5.91 -14.80 3.33
C GLU A 109 7.33 -14.35 3.68
N ARG A 110 8.26 -14.40 2.71
CA ARG A 110 9.63 -13.96 2.94
C ARG A 110 9.74 -12.48 3.30
N SER A 111 8.97 -11.61 2.65
CA SER A 111 8.94 -10.18 2.99
C SER A 111 8.40 -9.92 4.39
N ILE A 112 7.40 -10.71 4.83
CA ILE A 112 6.84 -10.63 6.17
C ILE A 112 7.84 -11.10 7.23
N GLU A 113 8.53 -12.23 6.99
CA GLU A 113 9.59 -12.72 7.87
C GLU A 113 10.68 -11.65 8.11
N LEU A 114 11.14 -11.02 7.02
CA LEU A 114 12.15 -9.96 7.08
C LEU A 114 11.64 -8.72 7.83
N GLY A 115 10.39 -8.32 7.58
CA GLY A 115 9.77 -7.19 8.26
C GLY A 115 9.56 -7.45 9.75
N MET A 116 9.11 -8.65 10.13
CA MET A 116 8.96 -9.06 11.53
C MET A 116 10.30 -9.16 12.25
N ALA A 117 11.37 -9.50 11.53
CA ALA A 117 12.73 -9.53 12.07
C ALA A 117 13.40 -8.14 12.12
N GLY A 118 12.74 -7.08 11.64
CA GLY A 118 13.30 -5.72 11.58
C GLY A 118 14.43 -5.55 10.55
N LYS A 119 14.54 -6.45 9.57
CA LYS A 119 15.56 -6.42 8.52
C LYS A 119 15.18 -5.54 7.34
N ILE A 120 13.90 -5.21 7.20
CA ILE A 120 13.39 -4.24 6.23
C ILE A 120 12.51 -3.22 6.94
N ASP A 121 12.47 -2.01 6.41
CA ASP A 121 11.63 -0.91 6.91
C ASP A 121 10.29 -0.85 6.17
N ALA A 122 10.28 -1.30 4.92
CA ALA A 122 9.08 -1.32 4.09
C ALA A 122 9.12 -2.38 3.00
N VAL A 123 7.94 -2.66 2.44
CA VAL A 123 7.78 -3.51 1.26
C VAL A 123 6.89 -2.81 0.23
N SER A 124 7.28 -2.89 -1.05
CA SER A 124 6.46 -2.49 -2.19
C SER A 124 6.04 -3.74 -2.96
N THR A 125 4.74 -3.99 -3.08
CA THR A 125 4.21 -5.22 -3.66
C THR A 125 3.66 -5.00 -5.05
N THR A 126 4.03 -5.88 -6.00
CA THR A 126 3.37 -5.98 -7.30
C THR A 126 2.14 -6.90 -7.22
N PRO A 127 1.25 -6.90 -8.22
CA PRO A 127 -0.04 -7.58 -8.13
C PRO A 127 0.07 -9.11 -8.01
N ILE A 128 -0.90 -9.69 -7.30
CA ILE A 128 -1.14 -11.13 -7.25
C ILE A 128 -2.54 -11.46 -7.80
N ASN A 129 -2.70 -12.66 -8.37
CA ASN A 129 -3.97 -13.10 -8.93
C ASN A 129 -4.78 -13.89 -7.89
N LYS A 130 -5.96 -13.37 -7.53
CA LYS A 130 -6.84 -14.01 -6.52
C LYS A 130 -7.34 -15.40 -6.94
N ALA A 131 -7.64 -15.58 -8.23
CA ALA A 131 -8.08 -16.89 -8.73
C ALA A 131 -6.93 -17.90 -8.73
N ALA A 132 -5.70 -17.46 -9.00
CA ALA A 132 -4.52 -18.31 -8.91
C ALA A 132 -4.22 -18.69 -7.45
N LEU A 133 -4.34 -17.76 -6.48
CA LEU A 133 -4.22 -18.08 -5.05
C LEU A 133 -5.26 -19.13 -4.63
N ALA A 134 -6.52 -18.96 -5.06
CA ALA A 134 -7.56 -19.93 -4.76
C ALA A 134 -7.28 -21.31 -5.38
N ALA A 135 -6.77 -21.36 -6.62
CA ALA A 135 -6.35 -22.61 -7.28
C ALA A 135 -5.16 -23.27 -6.58
N ALA A 136 -4.31 -22.48 -5.93
CA ALA A 136 -3.20 -22.96 -5.12
C ALA A 136 -3.59 -23.32 -3.67
N GLU A 137 -4.88 -23.21 -3.34
CA GLU A 137 -5.42 -23.47 -2.00
C GLU A 137 -4.81 -22.58 -0.89
N VAL A 138 -4.32 -21.38 -1.26
CA VAL A 138 -3.86 -20.39 -0.31
C VAL A 138 -5.06 -19.85 0.46
N PRO A 139 -5.07 -19.87 1.82
CA PRO A 139 -6.27 -19.62 2.62
C PRO A 139 -6.60 -18.12 2.76
N TYR A 140 -6.11 -17.27 1.86
CA TYR A 140 -6.28 -15.82 1.90
C TYR A 140 -6.76 -15.28 0.55
N ILE A 141 -7.55 -14.21 0.59
CA ILE A 141 -8.13 -13.61 -0.62
C ILE A 141 -7.12 -12.69 -1.34
N GLY A 142 -6.20 -12.06 -0.60
CA GLY A 142 -5.27 -11.11 -1.19
C GLY A 142 -4.23 -10.57 -0.19
N HIS A 143 -3.45 -9.61 -0.63
CA HIS A 143 -2.32 -9.07 0.11
C HIS A 143 -2.67 -8.62 1.54
N THR A 144 -3.72 -7.81 1.70
CA THR A 144 -4.05 -7.22 3.01
C THR A 144 -4.32 -8.27 4.05
N GLU A 145 -5.08 -9.31 3.67
CA GLU A 145 -5.41 -10.43 4.55
C GLU A 145 -4.17 -11.28 4.87
N ILE A 146 -3.30 -11.52 3.88
CA ILE A 146 -2.02 -12.24 4.07
C ILE A 146 -1.15 -11.49 5.07
N TYR A 147 -0.88 -10.21 4.83
CA TYR A 147 -0.03 -9.40 5.71
C TYR A 147 -0.61 -9.29 7.10
N GLN A 148 -1.90 -8.99 7.25
CA GLN A 148 -2.54 -8.89 8.55
C GLN A 148 -2.47 -10.21 9.34
N ALA A 149 -2.79 -11.33 8.70
CA ALA A 149 -2.81 -12.64 9.34
C ALA A 149 -1.40 -13.08 9.77
N LEU A 150 -0.42 -13.00 8.85
CA LEU A 150 0.93 -13.52 9.12
C LEU A 150 1.75 -12.60 10.04
N THR A 151 1.43 -11.31 10.13
CA THR A 151 2.04 -10.42 11.13
C THR A 151 1.34 -10.46 12.48
N GLY A 152 0.15 -11.08 12.58
CA GLY A 152 -0.67 -11.04 13.78
C GLY A 152 -1.21 -9.65 14.13
N SER A 153 -1.27 -8.75 13.15
CA SER A 153 -1.72 -7.37 13.35
C SER A 153 -3.21 -7.31 13.66
N PRO A 154 -3.65 -6.55 14.68
CA PRO A 154 -5.06 -6.49 15.07
C PRO A 154 -5.94 -5.85 14.00
N TYR A 155 -5.38 -4.99 13.19
CA TYR A 155 -6.04 -4.34 12.06
C TYR A 155 -5.05 -4.04 10.93
N ALA A 156 -5.59 -3.82 9.74
CA ALA A 156 -4.86 -3.35 8.57
C ALA A 156 -5.64 -2.19 7.95
N LEU A 157 -5.12 -0.97 8.09
CA LEU A 157 -5.73 0.24 7.55
C LEU A 157 -5.25 0.47 6.12
N THR A 158 -6.17 0.52 5.18
CA THR A 158 -5.86 0.91 3.81
C THR A 158 -5.96 2.42 3.68
N MET A 159 -4.86 3.04 3.30
CA MET A 159 -4.77 4.45 2.94
C MET A 159 -4.47 4.58 1.45
N PHE A 160 -5.27 5.32 0.74
CA PHE A 160 -4.99 5.74 -0.62
C PHE A 160 -4.18 7.04 -0.58
N ASN A 161 -3.05 7.07 -1.27
CA ASN A 161 -2.18 8.24 -1.33
C ASN A 161 -1.98 8.69 -2.77
N VAL A 162 -2.24 9.96 -3.03
CA VAL A 162 -1.94 10.61 -4.31
C VAL A 162 -1.47 12.04 -4.02
N HIS A 163 -0.22 12.33 -4.32
CA HIS A 163 0.45 13.59 -3.94
C HIS A 163 0.31 13.85 -2.41
N LYS A 164 -0.38 14.94 -2.02
CA LYS A 164 -0.66 15.28 -0.61
C LYS A 164 -1.99 14.74 -0.10
N LEU A 165 -2.84 14.24 -0.99
CA LEU A 165 -4.14 13.70 -0.61
C LEU A 165 -3.99 12.27 -0.08
N ARG A 166 -4.34 12.07 1.19
CA ARG A 166 -4.33 10.79 1.89
C ARG A 166 -5.74 10.48 2.35
N VAL A 167 -6.30 9.35 1.91
CA VAL A 167 -7.70 9.00 2.17
C VAL A 167 -7.82 7.61 2.76
N PHE A 168 -8.49 7.50 3.89
CA PHE A 168 -8.95 6.26 4.51
C PHE A 168 -10.44 6.03 4.23
N PHE A 169 -10.91 4.80 4.44
CA PHE A 169 -12.26 4.40 4.07
C PHE A 169 -12.92 3.61 5.20
N VAL A 170 -14.06 4.06 5.69
CA VAL A 170 -14.87 3.32 6.68
C VAL A 170 -15.37 2.01 6.10
N SER A 171 -15.75 2.02 4.80
CA SER A 171 -16.11 0.80 4.07
C SER A 171 -15.49 0.78 2.68
N ARG A 172 -15.23 -0.42 2.12
CA ARG A 172 -14.60 -0.59 0.80
C ARG A 172 -15.40 -1.51 -0.10
N HIS A 173 -15.13 -2.78 -0.11
CA HIS A 173 -15.66 -3.75 -1.09
C HIS A 173 -17.03 -4.32 -0.67
N VAL A 174 -17.99 -3.45 -0.48
CA VAL A 174 -19.39 -3.76 -0.16
C VAL A 174 -20.34 -2.97 -1.08
N SER A 175 -21.61 -3.36 -1.14
CA SER A 175 -22.58 -2.57 -1.87
C SER A 175 -22.76 -1.18 -1.25
N LEU A 176 -23.12 -0.15 -2.04
CA LEU A 176 -23.35 1.20 -1.49
C LEU A 176 -24.46 1.19 -0.42
N ARG A 177 -25.49 0.36 -0.57
CA ARG A 177 -26.55 0.19 0.43
C ARG A 177 -26.00 -0.31 1.76
N GLU A 178 -25.10 -1.26 1.73
CA GLU A 178 -24.42 -1.79 2.93
C GLU A 178 -23.45 -0.78 3.51
N ALA A 179 -22.71 -0.05 2.65
CA ALA A 179 -21.78 0.98 3.06
C ALA A 179 -22.43 2.08 3.90
N CYS A 180 -23.66 2.50 3.58
CA CYS A 180 -24.43 3.46 4.38
C CYS A 180 -24.63 2.97 5.82
N GLY A 181 -24.96 1.69 6.02
CA GLY A 181 -25.13 1.12 7.35
C GLY A 181 -23.81 0.93 8.12
N LEU A 182 -22.68 0.80 7.40
CA LEU A 182 -21.36 0.74 7.99
C LEU A 182 -20.81 2.10 8.44
N ALA A 183 -21.37 3.21 7.98
CA ALA A 183 -21.03 4.56 8.41
C ALA A 183 -21.68 4.86 9.79
N ASN A 184 -21.45 3.99 10.78
CA ASN A 184 -21.99 4.12 12.14
C ASN A 184 -20.94 4.66 13.12
N ARG A 185 -21.40 5.17 14.27
CA ARG A 185 -20.60 5.85 15.28
C ARG A 185 -19.42 5.04 15.77
N GLU A 186 -19.66 3.76 16.12
CA GLU A 186 -18.65 2.87 16.68
C GLU A 186 -17.52 2.62 15.71
N ARG A 187 -17.87 2.31 14.45
CA ARG A 187 -16.90 2.02 13.40
C ARG A 187 -16.09 3.24 12.98
N ILE A 188 -16.73 4.41 12.86
CA ILE A 188 -16.05 5.67 12.56
C ILE A 188 -15.06 6.01 13.68
N LEU A 189 -15.46 5.89 14.94
CA LEU A 189 -14.60 6.15 16.09
C LEU A 189 -13.40 5.16 16.12
N GLU A 190 -13.61 3.89 15.80
CA GLU A 190 -12.54 2.90 15.70
C GLU A 190 -11.51 3.31 14.63
N TYR A 191 -11.96 3.71 13.43
CA TYR A 191 -11.07 4.19 12.37
C TYR A 191 -10.30 5.45 12.80
N LEU A 192 -10.95 6.43 13.43
CA LEU A 192 -10.29 7.63 13.93
C LEU A 192 -9.19 7.34 14.95
N LYS A 193 -9.43 6.40 15.88
CA LYS A 193 -8.43 5.95 16.86
C LYS A 193 -7.23 5.28 16.17
N ASN A 194 -7.51 4.38 15.24
CA ASN A 194 -6.47 3.63 14.54
C ASN A 194 -5.64 4.55 13.64
N ILE A 195 -6.27 5.47 12.90
CA ILE A 195 -5.59 6.47 12.07
C ILE A 195 -4.69 7.37 12.93
N HIS A 196 -5.23 7.91 14.03
CA HIS A 196 -4.46 8.73 14.96
C HIS A 196 -3.24 7.99 15.50
N THR A 197 -3.41 6.73 15.92
CA THR A 197 -2.32 5.88 16.42
C THR A 197 -1.23 5.69 15.36
N GLU A 198 -1.61 5.32 14.15
CA GLU A 198 -0.63 5.05 13.08
C GLU A 198 0.09 6.33 12.61
N PHE A 199 -0.63 7.44 12.47
CA PHE A 199 0.00 8.71 12.08
C PHE A 199 0.94 9.24 13.17
N THR A 200 0.61 9.04 14.44
CA THR A 200 1.52 9.39 15.56
C THR A 200 2.80 8.56 15.50
N LYS A 201 2.73 7.24 15.25
CA LYS A 201 3.91 6.38 15.03
C LYS A 201 4.76 6.83 13.84
N LEU A 202 4.15 7.44 12.84
CA LEU A 202 4.81 8.00 11.66
C LEU A 202 5.38 9.41 11.90
N GLY A 203 5.34 9.94 13.15
CA GLY A 203 5.89 11.24 13.51
C GLY A 203 5.02 12.43 13.11
N PHE A 204 3.72 12.23 12.89
CA PHE A 204 2.78 13.35 12.80
C PHE A 204 2.42 13.84 14.20
N THR A 205 2.73 15.09 14.51
CA THR A 205 2.37 15.69 15.79
C THR A 205 0.92 16.12 15.77
N ASN A 206 0.07 15.47 16.58
CA ASN A 206 -1.37 15.75 16.66
C ASN A 206 -2.06 15.74 15.28
N PRO A 207 -2.02 14.60 14.54
CA PRO A 207 -2.47 14.55 13.16
C PRO A 207 -3.93 15.01 13.00
N SER A 208 -4.16 15.92 12.05
CA SER A 208 -5.47 16.42 11.70
C SER A 208 -6.19 15.44 10.77
N ILE A 209 -7.36 14.94 11.18
CA ILE A 209 -8.16 13.98 10.42
C ILE A 209 -9.48 14.63 10.02
N GLY A 210 -9.62 14.98 8.74
CA GLY A 210 -10.88 15.45 8.18
C GLY A 210 -11.86 14.29 7.99
N VAL A 211 -13.10 14.44 8.44
CA VAL A 211 -14.14 13.41 8.33
C VAL A 211 -15.18 13.85 7.31
N ALA A 212 -15.28 13.12 6.19
CA ALA A 212 -16.26 13.42 5.15
C ALA A 212 -17.68 13.09 5.62
N ALA A 213 -18.65 13.88 5.20
CA ALA A 213 -20.07 13.56 5.35
C ALA A 213 -20.46 12.39 4.41
N LEU A 214 -21.50 11.67 4.77
CA LEU A 214 -22.11 10.64 3.91
C LEU A 214 -23.10 11.27 2.92
N ASN A 215 -23.94 12.18 3.43
CA ASN A 215 -25.02 12.81 2.67
C ASN A 215 -24.62 14.19 2.10
N PRO A 216 -25.27 14.65 1.01
CA PRO A 216 -25.05 15.97 0.46
C PRO A 216 -25.23 17.07 1.52
N HIS A 217 -24.39 18.12 1.47
CA HIS A 217 -24.47 19.28 2.36
C HIS A 217 -24.51 18.93 3.85
N VAL A 218 -23.80 17.85 4.24
CA VAL A 218 -23.74 17.38 5.64
C VAL A 218 -25.14 17.03 6.19
N GLY A 219 -26.01 16.45 5.30
CA GLY A 219 -27.39 16.07 5.63
C GLY A 219 -28.38 17.23 5.75
N GLU A 220 -27.97 18.51 5.62
CA GLU A 220 -28.80 19.72 5.73
C GLU A 220 -29.79 19.66 6.91
N ASN A 221 -29.25 19.47 8.12
CA ASN A 221 -30.02 19.30 9.36
C ASN A 221 -31.05 18.16 9.33
N GLY A 222 -30.77 17.07 8.59
CA GLY A 222 -31.62 15.90 8.48
C GLY A 222 -32.58 15.92 7.29
N MET A 223 -32.49 16.94 6.41
CA MET A 223 -33.31 17.00 5.20
C MET A 223 -32.92 15.93 4.18
N PHE A 224 -31.62 15.59 4.09
CA PHE A 224 -31.07 14.64 3.12
C PHE A 224 -30.55 13.35 3.76
N GLY A 225 -30.85 13.11 5.03
CA GLY A 225 -30.41 11.97 5.81
C GLY A 225 -30.02 12.39 7.22
N THR A 226 -29.98 11.44 8.13
CA THR A 226 -29.70 11.70 9.56
C THR A 226 -28.38 11.12 10.04
N GLU A 227 -27.63 10.43 9.17
CA GLU A 227 -26.40 9.73 9.52
C GLU A 227 -25.32 10.67 10.10
N GLU A 228 -25.28 11.92 9.63
CA GLU A 228 -24.38 12.95 10.20
C GLU A 228 -24.75 13.30 11.63
N ILE A 229 -26.05 13.34 11.95
CA ILE A 229 -26.58 13.71 13.28
C ILE A 229 -26.46 12.52 14.23
N GLU A 230 -26.83 11.31 13.76
CA GLU A 230 -26.95 10.12 14.61
C GLU A 230 -25.62 9.40 14.79
N HIS A 231 -24.70 9.49 13.83
CA HIS A 231 -23.50 8.67 13.78
C HIS A 231 -22.20 9.47 13.61
N ILE A 232 -22.07 10.27 12.52
CA ILE A 232 -20.76 10.82 12.13
C ILE A 232 -20.32 11.90 13.12
N ARG A 233 -21.18 12.88 13.41
CA ARG A 233 -20.88 13.96 14.37
C ARG A 233 -20.61 13.41 15.79
N PRO A 234 -21.44 12.50 16.35
CA PRO A 234 -21.13 11.88 17.63
C PRO A 234 -19.80 11.12 17.66
N ALA A 235 -19.41 10.44 16.56
CA ALA A 235 -18.11 9.78 16.48
C ALA A 235 -16.94 10.76 16.49
N VAL A 236 -17.08 11.91 15.81
CA VAL A 236 -16.09 12.99 15.81
C VAL A 236 -15.96 13.60 17.22
N GLU A 237 -17.08 13.89 17.90
CA GLU A 237 -17.10 14.41 19.26
C GLU A 237 -16.47 13.44 20.27
N ASP A 238 -16.74 12.13 20.14
CA ASP A 238 -16.10 11.10 20.96
C ASP A 238 -14.58 11.05 20.73
N ALA A 239 -14.13 11.15 19.46
CA ALA A 239 -12.72 11.19 19.13
C ALA A 239 -12.03 12.42 19.72
N GLN A 240 -12.67 13.59 19.63
CA GLN A 240 -12.18 14.85 20.24
C GLN A 240 -12.09 14.76 21.76
N ALA A 241 -13.06 14.12 22.41
CA ALA A 241 -13.04 13.86 23.85
C ALA A 241 -11.86 12.96 24.28
N LEU A 242 -11.34 12.14 23.36
CA LEU A 242 -10.13 11.32 23.54
C LEU A 242 -8.83 12.07 23.17
N GLY A 243 -8.91 13.36 22.81
CA GLY A 243 -7.75 14.16 22.40
C GLY A 243 -7.32 13.95 20.94
N ILE A 244 -8.14 13.31 20.12
CA ILE A 244 -7.87 13.10 18.70
C ILE A 244 -8.32 14.33 17.92
N ASN A 245 -7.46 14.89 17.08
CA ASN A 245 -7.75 16.05 16.25
C ASN A 245 -8.58 15.64 15.00
N ALA A 246 -9.83 15.21 15.25
CA ALA A 246 -10.81 14.91 14.23
C ALA A 246 -11.68 16.15 13.96
N ILE A 247 -11.90 16.46 12.68
CA ILE A 247 -12.64 17.66 12.23
C ILE A 247 -13.73 17.20 11.25
N GLY A 248 -14.97 17.59 11.49
CA GLY A 248 -16.09 17.22 10.61
C GLY A 248 -17.39 16.96 11.38
N PRO A 249 -18.42 16.39 10.71
CA PRO A 249 -18.40 16.06 9.28
C PRO A 249 -18.30 17.28 8.38
N GLU A 250 -17.51 17.19 7.30
CA GLU A 250 -17.36 18.22 6.27
C GLU A 250 -17.99 17.75 4.95
N SER A 251 -18.44 18.69 4.13
CA SER A 251 -19.11 18.39 2.86
C SER A 251 -18.19 17.59 1.92
N ALA A 252 -18.65 16.41 1.46
CA ALA A 252 -17.85 15.47 0.70
C ALA A 252 -17.43 15.98 -0.69
N ASP A 253 -18.19 16.91 -1.27
CA ASP A 253 -17.87 17.56 -2.54
C ASP A 253 -16.76 18.63 -2.43
N ALA A 254 -16.40 19.04 -1.22
CA ALA A 254 -15.42 20.08 -0.96
C ALA A 254 -14.16 19.60 -0.23
N ILE A 255 -14.28 18.69 0.75
CA ILE A 255 -13.20 18.29 1.65
C ILE A 255 -11.95 17.78 0.91
N PHE A 256 -12.12 17.01 -0.18
CA PHE A 256 -11.00 16.48 -0.96
C PHE A 256 -10.25 17.59 -1.70
N ALA A 257 -10.98 18.55 -2.28
CA ALA A 257 -10.38 19.68 -2.97
C ALA A 257 -9.60 20.58 -2.01
N PHE A 258 -10.19 20.92 -0.87
CA PHE A 258 -9.52 21.74 0.16
C PHE A 258 -8.29 21.03 0.75
N ASN A 259 -8.29 19.71 0.80
CA ASN A 259 -7.14 18.96 1.31
C ASN A 259 -5.90 18.99 0.38
N LEU A 260 -6.03 19.37 -0.88
CA LEU A 260 -4.89 19.58 -1.77
C LEU A 260 -3.98 20.71 -1.27
N ASP A 261 -4.54 21.68 -0.56
CA ASP A 261 -3.82 22.78 0.08
C ASP A 261 -3.27 22.40 1.48
N GLY A 262 -3.58 21.19 1.97
CA GLY A 262 -3.04 20.67 3.24
C GLY A 262 -3.87 21.08 4.47
N HIS A 263 -5.18 21.19 4.35
CA HIS A 263 -6.08 21.46 5.47
C HIS A 263 -6.04 20.37 6.54
N HIS A 264 -5.95 19.09 6.10
CA HIS A 264 -5.86 17.94 6.98
C HIS A 264 -4.66 17.08 6.60
N ASP A 265 -4.07 16.36 7.54
CA ASP A 265 -3.04 15.36 7.28
C ASP A 265 -3.60 14.17 6.49
N CYS A 266 -4.88 13.83 6.74
CA CYS A 266 -5.62 12.83 5.98
C CYS A 266 -7.13 13.03 6.09
N ILE A 267 -7.88 12.33 5.23
CA ILE A 267 -9.35 12.32 5.22
C ILE A 267 -9.84 10.89 5.51
N LEU A 268 -10.87 10.78 6.36
CA LEU A 268 -11.67 9.58 6.51
C LEU A 268 -12.93 9.70 5.67
N SER A 269 -13.02 8.95 4.57
CA SER A 269 -14.21 8.84 3.72
C SER A 269 -15.13 7.71 4.20
N MET A 270 -16.43 7.83 3.92
CA MET A 270 -17.43 6.88 4.40
C MET A 270 -17.47 5.60 3.54
N TYR A 271 -17.20 5.70 2.24
CA TYR A 271 -17.27 4.57 1.33
C TYR A 271 -16.25 4.66 0.20
N HIS A 272 -16.07 3.54 -0.50
CA HIS A 272 -15.06 3.34 -1.53
C HIS A 272 -15.02 4.45 -2.58
N ASP A 273 -16.13 4.65 -3.32
CA ASP A 273 -16.11 5.56 -4.47
C ASP A 273 -16.01 7.03 -4.06
N GLN A 274 -16.46 7.40 -2.85
CA GLN A 274 -16.33 8.76 -2.34
C GLN A 274 -14.86 9.24 -2.33
N GLY A 275 -13.95 8.41 -1.84
CA GLY A 275 -12.53 8.77 -1.79
C GLY A 275 -11.75 8.36 -3.04
N HIS A 276 -12.05 7.19 -3.65
CA HIS A 276 -11.31 6.71 -4.82
C HIS A 276 -11.55 7.58 -6.05
N ILE A 277 -12.79 8.07 -6.28
CA ILE A 277 -13.09 8.97 -7.40
C ILE A 277 -12.24 10.25 -7.26
N ALA A 278 -12.22 10.86 -6.07
CA ALA A 278 -11.42 12.06 -5.83
C ALA A 278 -9.92 11.83 -6.12
N CYS A 279 -9.34 10.76 -5.57
CA CYS A 279 -7.94 10.41 -5.77
C CYS A 279 -7.61 10.11 -7.22
N LYS A 280 -8.39 9.25 -7.88
CA LYS A 280 -8.11 8.80 -9.25
C LYS A 280 -8.40 9.87 -10.30
N THR A 281 -9.32 10.78 -10.03
CA THR A 281 -9.55 11.94 -10.88
C THR A 281 -8.40 12.94 -10.79
N LEU A 282 -7.79 13.07 -9.61
CA LEU A 282 -6.62 13.93 -9.42
C LEU A 282 -5.41 13.40 -10.21
N ASP A 283 -5.04 12.13 -10.00
CA ASP A 283 -3.94 11.49 -10.73
C ASP A 283 -4.06 9.98 -10.67
N PHE A 284 -4.50 9.37 -11.76
CA PHE A 284 -4.72 7.93 -11.83
C PHE A 284 -3.43 7.11 -11.77
N GLN A 285 -2.34 7.63 -12.36
CA GLN A 285 -1.08 6.87 -12.49
C GLN A 285 -0.25 6.88 -11.21
N ASN A 286 -0.31 7.97 -10.44
CA ASN A 286 0.46 8.14 -9.21
C ASN A 286 -0.37 7.85 -7.94
N ALA A 287 -1.58 7.33 -8.09
CA ALA A 287 -2.36 6.85 -6.96
C ALA A 287 -1.81 5.50 -6.48
N VAL A 288 -1.43 5.41 -5.22
CA VAL A 288 -0.88 4.21 -4.60
C VAL A 288 -1.59 3.88 -3.30
N THR A 289 -1.55 2.62 -2.92
CA THR A 289 -2.17 2.14 -1.69
C THR A 289 -1.10 1.83 -0.64
N LEU A 290 -1.25 2.38 0.57
CA LEU A 290 -0.48 1.96 1.74
C LEU A 290 -1.36 1.14 2.68
N THR A 291 -0.73 0.20 3.36
CA THR A 291 -1.33 -0.55 4.48
C THR A 291 -0.59 -0.16 5.75
N LEU A 292 -1.30 0.48 6.67
CA LEU A 292 -0.81 0.85 8.00
C LEU A 292 -1.39 -0.12 9.05
N GLY A 293 -0.80 -0.13 10.26
CA GLY A 293 -1.17 -1.08 11.32
C GLY A 293 -0.33 -2.36 11.30
N LEU A 294 0.55 -2.51 10.32
CA LEU A 294 1.56 -3.56 10.27
C LEU A 294 2.84 -3.11 11.01
N PRO A 295 3.73 -4.03 11.44
CA PRO A 295 5.02 -3.67 12.07
C PRO A 295 5.95 -2.84 11.18
N PHE A 296 5.79 -2.95 9.87
CA PHE A 296 6.55 -2.25 8.83
C PHE A 296 5.59 -1.62 7.80
N ILE A 297 6.08 -0.69 6.99
CA ILE A 297 5.28 -0.05 5.96
C ILE A 297 5.07 -1.00 4.77
N ARG A 298 3.84 -1.15 4.33
CA ARG A 298 3.54 -1.83 3.08
C ARG A 298 2.87 -0.88 2.10
N ALA A 299 3.42 -0.79 0.88
CA ALA A 299 2.74 -0.14 -0.24
C ALA A 299 2.45 -1.13 -1.38
N SER A 300 1.53 -0.75 -2.24
CA SER A 300 1.11 -1.55 -3.40
C SER A 300 0.70 -0.64 -4.53
N VAL A 301 0.96 -1.08 -5.75
CA VAL A 301 0.32 -0.52 -6.93
C VAL A 301 -1.20 -0.72 -6.87
N ASP A 302 -1.95 0.12 -7.58
CA ASP A 302 -3.42 0.09 -7.61
C ASP A 302 -4.00 -0.58 -8.88
N HIS A 303 -3.21 -1.36 -9.60
CA HIS A 303 -3.66 -2.15 -10.75
C HIS A 303 -3.55 -3.65 -10.48
N GLY A 304 -4.23 -4.46 -11.29
CA GLY A 304 -4.17 -5.92 -11.21
C GLY A 304 -2.99 -6.52 -11.97
N THR A 305 -2.98 -7.85 -12.07
CA THR A 305 -1.94 -8.63 -12.78
C THR A 305 -1.92 -8.41 -14.29
N ALA A 306 -2.96 -7.81 -14.88
CA ALA A 306 -3.07 -7.47 -16.29
C ALA A 306 -2.62 -8.60 -17.23
N PHE A 307 -3.20 -9.78 -17.04
CA PHE A 307 -2.88 -11.01 -17.79
C PHE A 307 -3.00 -10.86 -19.29
N ASP A 308 -3.85 -9.96 -19.75
CA ASP A 308 -4.07 -9.63 -21.16
C ASP A 308 -2.87 -8.99 -21.84
N ILE A 309 -1.97 -8.33 -21.08
CA ILE A 309 -0.77 -7.67 -21.60
C ILE A 309 0.53 -8.28 -21.08
N ALA A 310 0.47 -9.24 -20.17
CA ALA A 310 1.65 -9.90 -19.60
C ALA A 310 2.50 -10.58 -20.69
N GLY A 311 3.81 -10.39 -20.64
CA GLY A 311 4.75 -10.93 -21.60
C GLY A 311 4.80 -10.19 -22.95
N LYS A 312 4.06 -9.07 -23.09
CA LYS A 312 4.05 -8.28 -24.34
C LYS A 312 5.02 -7.09 -24.34
N GLY A 313 5.68 -6.82 -23.22
CA GLY A 313 6.65 -5.72 -23.09
C GLY A 313 6.03 -4.32 -23.16
N ILE A 314 4.74 -4.18 -22.86
CA ILE A 314 4.03 -2.90 -22.89
C ILE A 314 3.55 -2.43 -21.52
N ALA A 315 3.78 -3.23 -20.48
CA ALA A 315 3.51 -2.84 -19.11
C ALA A 315 4.39 -1.64 -18.70
N GLN A 316 3.89 -0.80 -17.79
CA GLN A 316 4.57 0.41 -17.35
C GLN A 316 4.91 0.34 -15.86
N GLY A 317 6.16 0.64 -15.49
CA GLY A 317 6.67 0.59 -14.12
C GLY A 317 6.37 1.83 -13.26
N ALA A 318 5.72 2.86 -13.80
CA ALA A 318 5.52 4.14 -13.11
C ALA A 318 4.81 3.99 -11.75
N SER A 319 3.72 3.22 -11.69
CA SER A 319 3.00 2.97 -10.43
C SER A 319 3.86 2.25 -9.38
N LEU A 320 4.75 1.34 -9.79
CA LEU A 320 5.64 0.65 -8.86
C LEU A 320 6.75 1.59 -8.35
N ILE A 321 7.28 2.46 -9.22
CA ILE A 321 8.24 3.49 -8.83
C ILE A 321 7.60 4.41 -7.78
N GLU A 322 6.38 4.88 -8.04
CA GLU A 322 5.67 5.77 -7.10
C GLU A 322 5.29 5.04 -5.79
N SER A 323 4.81 3.79 -5.86
CA SER A 323 4.54 2.97 -4.69
C SER A 323 5.80 2.81 -3.81
N THR A 324 6.94 2.53 -4.43
CA THR A 324 8.22 2.40 -3.73
C THR A 324 8.67 3.72 -3.12
N ARG A 325 8.55 4.83 -3.87
CA ARG A 325 8.90 6.18 -3.40
C ARG A 325 8.06 6.58 -2.18
N VAL A 326 6.75 6.38 -2.24
CA VAL A 326 5.83 6.74 -1.15
C VAL A 326 6.07 5.84 0.06
N ALA A 327 6.28 4.53 -0.14
CA ALA A 327 6.62 3.63 0.97
C ALA A 327 7.92 4.05 1.67
N ALA A 328 8.94 4.45 0.90
CA ALA A 328 10.20 4.95 1.43
C ALA A 328 10.02 6.25 2.22
N GLU A 329 9.20 7.18 1.74
CA GLU A 329 8.87 8.42 2.45
C GLU A 329 8.28 8.13 3.84
N PHE A 330 7.29 7.26 3.92
CA PHE A 330 6.66 6.90 5.20
C PHE A 330 7.58 6.09 6.11
N ALA A 331 8.40 5.20 5.55
CA ALA A 331 9.41 4.46 6.32
C ALA A 331 10.48 5.40 6.88
N GLN A 332 10.95 6.39 6.10
CA GLN A 332 11.91 7.39 6.57
C GLN A 332 11.34 8.24 7.70
N ARG A 333 10.08 8.69 7.59
CA ARG A 333 9.40 9.41 8.68
C ARG A 333 9.36 8.60 9.97
N LYS A 334 9.04 7.30 9.89
CA LYS A 334 9.03 6.39 11.04
C LYS A 334 10.43 6.28 11.66
N ILE A 335 11.47 6.05 10.85
CA ILE A 335 12.87 5.96 11.28
C ILE A 335 13.29 7.25 12.01
N ASP A 336 13.01 8.41 11.43
CA ASP A 336 13.39 9.71 11.98
C ASP A 336 12.65 10.00 13.29
N HIS A 337 11.38 9.61 13.40
CA HIS A 337 10.60 9.75 14.62
C HIS A 337 11.14 8.86 15.75
N GLU A 338 11.41 7.59 15.46
CA GLU A 338 11.97 6.64 16.44
C GLU A 338 13.36 7.08 16.91
N ALA A 339 14.21 7.57 15.99
CA ALA A 339 15.52 8.10 16.34
C ALA A 339 15.44 9.34 17.24
N SER A 340 14.46 10.22 17.00
CA SER A 340 14.22 11.42 17.82
C SER A 340 13.70 11.06 19.21
N ALA A 341 12.79 10.08 19.30
CA ALA A 341 12.26 9.59 20.58
C ALA A 341 13.32 8.89 21.43
N ALA A 342 14.29 8.20 20.81
CA ALA A 342 15.40 7.55 21.53
C ALA A 342 16.43 8.53 22.11
N GLN A 343 16.44 9.80 21.65
CA GLN A 343 17.36 10.85 22.11
C GLN A 343 16.72 11.77 23.17
N ALA A 344 15.41 11.71 23.37
CA ALA A 344 14.64 12.51 24.33
C ALA A 344 14.48 11.79 25.67
#